data_8e0c4e0fc06363763ffa5e23a3d61220
#
_entry.id   8e0c4e0fc06363763ffa5e23a3d61220
#
_cell.length_a   1.000
_cell.length_b   1.000
_cell.length_c   1.000
_cell.angle_alpha   90.00
_cell.angle_beta   90.00
_cell.angle_gamma   90.00
#
_symmetry.space_group_name_H-M   'P 1'
#
loop_
_entity.id
_entity.type
_entity.pdbx_description
1 polymer ?
#
loop_
_entity_poly.entity_id
_entity_poly.type
_entity_poly.pdbx_seq_one_letter_code
_entity_poly.pdbx_strand_id
1 'polypeptide(L)'
;MPILAPLPGRVLALADVPDPVFAGQLVGSGVAIDPARDRGSLEVVAPIAGTIVKLHPHAFVILGAGGVGVLTHLGIDTVKLAGAGFTLLAAEGAVVDSGTPIVRFDPADIDATGYSAVCPIVVMDSPRDSVDQAGVGTDVEIGAALFDWTSAPR
;
A
#
# COMPACT_ATOMS: atom_id res chain seq x y z
N MET A 1 14.62 6.05 5.78
CA MET A 1 13.87 6.18 4.50
C MET A 1 12.39 6.38 4.83
N PRO A 2 11.84 7.54 4.55
CA PRO A 2 10.41 7.76 4.77
C PRO A 2 9.60 7.00 3.73
N ILE A 3 8.60 6.28 4.20
CA ILE A 3 7.58 5.64 3.37
C ILE A 3 6.36 6.54 3.42
N LEU A 4 5.92 7.02 2.27
CA LEU A 4 4.84 8.01 2.18
C LEU A 4 3.48 7.32 1.98
N ALA A 5 2.42 7.98 2.43
CA ALA A 5 1.07 7.47 2.24
C ALA A 5 0.73 7.44 0.75
N PRO A 6 0.45 6.26 0.16
CA PRO A 6 0.13 6.17 -1.27
C PRO A 6 -1.31 6.59 -1.58
N LEU A 7 -2.16 6.74 -0.56
CA LEU A 7 -3.53 7.18 -0.69
C LEU A 7 -4.00 7.75 0.65
N PRO A 8 -5.06 8.60 0.64
CA PRO A 8 -5.58 9.16 1.89
C PRO A 8 -6.48 8.17 2.62
N GLY A 9 -6.49 8.25 3.94
CA GLY A 9 -7.38 7.45 4.78
C GLY A 9 -6.88 7.30 6.20
N ARG A 10 -7.48 6.34 6.91
CA ARG A 10 -7.13 6.04 8.30
C ARG A 10 -6.09 4.93 8.35
N VAL A 11 -5.04 5.16 9.14
CA VAL A 11 -3.96 4.19 9.32
C VAL A 11 -4.38 3.14 10.34
N LEU A 12 -4.25 1.87 9.97
CA LEU A 12 -4.56 0.71 10.79
C LEU A 12 -3.33 -0.16 11.00
N ALA A 13 -3.31 -0.91 12.10
CA ALA A 13 -2.31 -1.96 12.27
C ALA A 13 -2.59 -3.12 11.32
N LEU A 14 -1.56 -3.82 10.86
CA LEU A 14 -1.74 -5.01 10.02
C LEU A 14 -2.56 -6.09 10.73
N ALA A 15 -2.46 -6.20 12.06
CA ALA A 15 -3.24 -7.16 12.84
C ALA A 15 -4.76 -6.99 12.67
N ASP A 16 -5.22 -5.80 12.29
CA ASP A 16 -6.63 -5.49 12.07
C ASP A 16 -7.09 -5.71 10.62
N VAL A 17 -6.19 -6.14 9.74
CA VAL A 17 -6.53 -6.46 8.35
C VAL A 17 -7.21 -7.82 8.29
N PRO A 18 -8.36 -7.95 7.58
CA PRO A 18 -9.11 -9.21 7.51
C PRO A 18 -8.48 -10.21 6.53
N ASP A 19 -7.18 -10.47 6.70
CA ASP A 19 -6.41 -11.42 5.89
C ASP A 19 -5.26 -11.96 6.74
N PRO A 20 -5.16 -13.29 6.95
CA PRO A 20 -4.15 -13.86 7.84
C PRO A 20 -2.72 -13.68 7.33
N VAL A 21 -2.51 -13.55 6.03
CA VAL A 21 -1.19 -13.35 5.44
C VAL A 21 -0.65 -11.97 5.83
N PHE A 22 -1.47 -10.93 5.71
CA PHE A 22 -1.07 -9.57 6.11
C PHE A 22 -1.10 -9.39 7.62
N ALA A 23 -2.17 -9.81 8.28
CA ALA A 23 -2.30 -9.70 9.74
C ALA A 23 -1.19 -10.44 10.48
N GLY A 24 -0.73 -11.57 9.93
CA GLY A 24 0.37 -12.37 10.47
C GLY A 24 1.75 -11.88 10.07
N GLN A 25 1.85 -10.80 9.31
CA GLN A 25 3.13 -10.25 8.80
C GLN A 25 3.96 -11.27 8.01
N LEU A 26 3.30 -12.16 7.25
CA LEU A 26 3.99 -13.21 6.49
C LEU A 26 4.73 -12.66 5.27
N VAL A 27 4.28 -11.51 4.74
CA VAL A 27 4.96 -10.81 3.63
C VAL A 27 6.01 -9.85 4.17
N GLY A 28 5.77 -9.28 5.33
CA GLY A 28 6.64 -8.31 5.98
C GLY A 28 5.85 -7.45 6.97
N SER A 29 6.55 -6.55 7.65
CA SER A 29 5.97 -5.59 8.57
C SER A 29 5.48 -4.35 7.82
N GLY A 30 4.50 -3.67 8.36
CA GLY A 30 3.94 -2.46 7.78
C GLY A 30 2.72 -1.95 8.52
N VAL A 31 1.92 -1.19 7.81
CA VAL A 31 0.62 -0.71 8.25
C VAL A 31 -0.41 -0.91 7.13
N ALA A 32 -1.67 -0.63 7.41
CA ALA A 32 -2.70 -0.59 6.39
C ALA A 32 -3.37 0.79 6.40
N ILE A 33 -4.01 1.14 5.29
CA ILE A 33 -4.85 2.34 5.20
C ILE A 33 -6.25 1.90 4.82
N ASP A 34 -7.23 2.32 5.61
CA ASP A 34 -8.64 2.25 5.22
C ASP A 34 -8.93 3.51 4.40
N PRO A 35 -9.14 3.40 3.07
CA PRO A 35 -9.20 4.56 2.21
C PRO A 35 -10.37 5.49 2.53
N ALA A 36 -10.15 6.80 2.34
CA ALA A 36 -11.21 7.79 2.44
C ALA A 36 -12.33 7.49 1.43
N ARG A 37 -13.59 7.55 1.87
CA ARG A 37 -14.77 7.22 1.06
C ARG A 37 -15.45 8.45 0.45
N ASP A 38 -15.05 9.65 0.86
CA ASP A 38 -15.70 10.92 0.52
C ASP A 38 -15.06 11.62 -0.68
N ARG A 39 -14.14 10.95 -1.38
CA ARG A 39 -13.35 11.57 -2.46
C ARG A 39 -13.56 10.92 -3.84
N GLY A 40 -14.45 9.95 -3.95
CA GLY A 40 -14.65 9.20 -5.18
C GLY A 40 -13.42 8.40 -5.56
N SER A 41 -13.05 8.42 -6.84
CA SER A 41 -11.85 7.73 -7.32
C SER A 41 -10.59 8.33 -6.74
N LEU A 42 -9.66 7.46 -6.33
CA LEU A 42 -8.35 7.83 -5.81
C LEU A 42 -7.26 7.42 -6.78
N GLU A 43 -6.28 8.30 -6.98
CA GLU A 43 -5.03 7.94 -7.64
C GLU A 43 -4.05 7.47 -6.56
N VAL A 44 -3.72 6.18 -6.59
CA VAL A 44 -2.74 5.60 -5.66
C VAL A 44 -1.35 5.88 -6.21
N VAL A 45 -0.50 6.48 -5.38
CA VAL A 45 0.82 6.94 -5.80
C VAL A 45 1.93 6.08 -5.22
N ALA A 46 3.12 6.18 -5.81
CA ALA A 46 4.30 5.48 -5.31
C ALA A 46 4.66 5.95 -3.90
N PRO A 47 4.78 5.04 -2.91
CA PRO A 47 5.16 5.41 -1.56
C PRO A 47 6.65 5.71 -1.40
N ILE A 48 7.48 5.27 -2.35
CA ILE A 48 8.91 5.52 -2.44
C ILE A 48 9.31 5.70 -3.90
N ALA A 49 10.47 6.34 -4.12
CA ALA A 49 11.09 6.35 -5.44
C ALA A 49 11.73 4.98 -5.73
N GLY A 50 11.69 4.53 -6.95
CA GLY A 50 12.32 3.28 -7.37
C GLY A 50 11.76 2.73 -8.65
N THR A 51 11.97 1.43 -8.86
CA THR A 51 11.48 0.70 -10.03
C THR A 51 10.22 -0.08 -9.69
N ILE A 52 9.21 0.03 -10.52
CA ILE A 52 8.00 -0.81 -10.41
C ILE A 52 8.37 -2.22 -10.86
N VAL A 53 8.68 -3.10 -9.92
CA VAL A 53 9.12 -4.48 -10.24
C VAL A 53 7.96 -5.44 -10.41
N LYS A 54 6.79 -5.11 -9.86
CA LYS A 54 5.53 -5.84 -10.05
C LYS A 54 4.40 -4.84 -10.16
N LEU A 55 3.52 -5.06 -11.13
CA LEU A 55 2.32 -4.24 -11.30
C LEU A 55 1.15 -5.12 -11.74
N HIS A 56 0.20 -5.26 -10.83
CA HIS A 56 -1.11 -5.85 -11.07
C HIS A 56 -2.16 -4.76 -10.86
N PRO A 57 -3.38 -4.89 -11.40
CA PRO A 57 -4.43 -3.91 -11.15
C PRO A 57 -4.69 -3.66 -9.66
N HIS A 58 -4.58 -4.71 -8.83
CA HIS A 58 -4.91 -4.68 -7.41
C HIS A 58 -3.69 -4.51 -6.48
N ALA A 59 -2.46 -4.54 -6.98
CA ALA A 59 -1.26 -4.46 -6.15
C ALA A 59 -0.02 -4.12 -6.95
N PHE A 60 0.92 -3.43 -6.32
CA PHE A 60 2.23 -3.17 -6.95
C PHE A 60 3.35 -3.19 -5.94
N VAL A 61 4.56 -3.43 -6.42
CA VAL A 61 5.80 -3.40 -5.62
C VAL A 61 6.77 -2.44 -6.27
N ILE A 62 7.29 -1.52 -5.46
CA ILE A 62 8.38 -0.62 -5.87
C ILE A 62 9.64 -1.02 -5.13
N LEU A 63 10.71 -1.27 -5.89
CA LEU A 63 12.03 -1.57 -5.37
C LEU A 63 12.85 -0.27 -5.36
N GLY A 64 13.14 0.22 -4.17
CA GLY A 64 13.86 1.46 -3.94
C GLY A 64 15.33 1.27 -3.62
N ALA A 65 15.97 2.35 -3.19
CA ALA A 65 17.36 2.36 -2.79
C ALA A 65 17.64 1.33 -1.69
N GLY A 66 18.82 0.72 -1.74
CA GLY A 66 19.21 -0.29 -0.75
C GLY A 66 18.49 -1.63 -0.86
N GLY A 67 17.75 -1.86 -1.94
CA GLY A 67 16.99 -3.10 -2.14
C GLY A 67 15.70 -3.18 -1.34
N VAL A 68 15.18 -2.05 -0.86
CA VAL A 68 13.94 -2.00 -0.10
C VAL A 68 12.75 -2.13 -1.05
N GLY A 69 11.96 -3.20 -0.90
CA GLY A 69 10.73 -3.41 -1.66
C GLY A 69 9.51 -3.05 -0.83
N VAL A 70 8.65 -2.17 -1.35
CA VAL A 70 7.40 -1.79 -0.70
C VAL A 70 6.24 -2.29 -1.54
N LEU A 71 5.41 -3.15 -0.92
CA LEU A 71 4.17 -3.65 -1.50
C LEU A 71 3.03 -2.74 -1.07
N THR A 72 2.24 -2.30 -2.04
CA THR A 72 0.95 -1.65 -1.81
C THR A 72 -0.13 -2.55 -2.40
N HIS A 73 -1.02 -3.05 -1.54
CA HIS A 73 -2.10 -3.95 -1.94
C HIS A 73 -3.44 -3.22 -1.83
N LEU A 74 -4.18 -3.13 -2.92
CA LEU A 74 -5.41 -2.33 -3.00
C LEU A 74 -6.63 -3.19 -2.70
N GLY A 75 -7.02 -3.21 -1.43
CA GLY A 75 -8.10 -4.05 -0.92
C GLY A 75 -7.63 -5.47 -0.60
N ILE A 76 -8.54 -6.26 -0.06
CA ILE A 76 -8.29 -7.65 0.34
C ILE A 76 -9.11 -8.58 -0.57
N ASP A 77 -8.47 -9.65 -1.04
CA ASP A 77 -9.03 -10.61 -2.02
C ASP A 77 -9.40 -9.99 -3.37
N THR A 78 -8.99 -8.77 -3.63
CA THR A 78 -9.34 -8.02 -4.84
C THR A 78 -8.69 -8.57 -6.12
N VAL A 79 -7.74 -9.48 -6.01
CA VAL A 79 -7.23 -10.28 -7.14
C VAL A 79 -8.38 -11.01 -7.84
N LYS A 80 -9.42 -11.39 -7.10
CA LYS A 80 -10.61 -12.09 -7.64
C LYS A 80 -11.47 -11.22 -8.55
N LEU A 81 -11.28 -9.90 -8.53
CA LEU A 81 -11.98 -8.97 -9.42
C LEU A 81 -11.42 -8.97 -10.84
N ALA A 82 -10.28 -9.61 -11.08
CA ALA A 82 -9.63 -9.71 -12.39
C ALA A 82 -9.42 -8.35 -13.07
N GLY A 83 -9.07 -7.33 -12.27
CA GLY A 83 -8.82 -5.97 -12.75
C GLY A 83 -10.05 -5.06 -12.82
N ALA A 84 -11.24 -5.58 -12.58
CA ALA A 84 -12.46 -4.76 -12.61
C ALA A 84 -12.42 -3.68 -11.50
N GLY A 85 -12.64 -2.43 -11.87
CA GLY A 85 -12.62 -1.29 -10.96
C GLY A 85 -11.25 -0.64 -10.78
N PHE A 86 -10.20 -1.16 -11.41
CA PHE A 86 -8.84 -0.61 -11.35
C PHE A 86 -8.39 -0.12 -12.72
N THR A 87 -7.71 1.03 -12.74
CA THR A 87 -7.11 1.59 -13.96
C THR A 87 -5.61 1.78 -13.73
N LEU A 88 -4.79 1.11 -14.54
CA LEU A 88 -3.33 1.27 -14.46
C LEU A 88 -2.92 2.62 -15.06
N LEU A 89 -2.10 3.37 -14.33
CA LEU A 89 -1.60 4.70 -14.71
C LEU A 89 -0.10 4.69 -15.01
N ALA A 90 0.57 3.56 -14.74
CA ALA A 90 2.00 3.38 -14.96
C ALA A 90 2.25 2.01 -15.59
N ALA A 91 3.50 1.68 -15.85
CA ALA A 91 3.89 0.41 -16.45
C ALA A 91 4.93 -0.31 -15.60
N GLU A 92 4.83 -1.64 -15.54
CA GLU A 92 5.86 -2.48 -14.90
C GLU A 92 7.21 -2.22 -15.57
N GLY A 93 8.25 -2.12 -14.75
CA GLY A 93 9.59 -1.79 -15.19
C GLY A 93 9.92 -0.29 -15.21
N ALA A 94 8.92 0.59 -15.06
CA ALA A 94 9.16 2.03 -15.03
C ALA A 94 9.90 2.45 -13.76
N VAL A 95 10.80 3.43 -13.91
CA VAL A 95 11.45 4.10 -12.78
C VAL A 95 10.61 5.33 -12.44
N VAL A 96 10.21 5.45 -11.18
CA VAL A 96 9.29 6.50 -10.74
C VAL A 96 9.82 7.21 -9.50
N ASP A 97 9.39 8.46 -9.33
CA ASP A 97 9.58 9.20 -8.08
C ASP A 97 8.45 8.86 -7.10
N SER A 98 8.69 9.06 -5.80
CA SER A 98 7.61 9.03 -4.82
C SER A 98 6.52 10.04 -5.23
N GLY A 99 5.25 9.66 -5.05
CA GLY A 99 4.13 10.51 -5.46
C GLY A 99 3.68 10.34 -6.90
N THR A 100 4.36 9.53 -7.71
CA THR A 100 3.92 9.23 -9.08
C THR A 100 2.65 8.37 -9.06
N PRO A 101 1.58 8.75 -9.77
CA PRO A 101 0.37 7.93 -9.85
C PRO A 101 0.63 6.57 -10.50
N ILE A 102 0.14 5.50 -9.89
CA ILE A 102 0.37 4.11 -10.32
C ILE A 102 -0.94 3.44 -10.73
N VAL A 103 -1.99 3.53 -9.89
CA VAL A 103 -3.29 2.90 -10.13
C VAL A 103 -4.39 3.84 -9.66
N ARG A 104 -5.51 3.87 -10.39
CA ARG A 104 -6.74 4.58 -9.97
C ARG A 104 -7.81 3.58 -9.60
N PHE A 105 -8.51 3.81 -8.50
CA PHE A 105 -9.69 3.03 -8.13
C PHE A 105 -10.60 3.85 -7.21
N ASP A 106 -11.87 3.45 -7.11
CA ASP A 106 -12.81 4.02 -6.15
C ASP A 106 -13.05 3.00 -5.03
N PRO A 107 -12.70 3.32 -3.78
CA PRO A 107 -12.93 2.40 -2.65
C PRO A 107 -14.39 1.96 -2.50
N ALA A 108 -15.35 2.82 -2.85
CA ALA A 108 -16.77 2.48 -2.80
C ALA A 108 -17.12 1.34 -3.76
N ASP A 109 -16.43 1.24 -4.91
CA ASP A 109 -16.64 0.13 -5.85
C ASP A 109 -16.19 -1.21 -5.24
N ILE A 110 -15.13 -1.19 -4.46
CA ILE A 110 -14.66 -2.39 -3.73
C ILE A 110 -15.67 -2.77 -2.64
N ASP A 111 -16.15 -1.79 -1.86
CA ASP A 111 -17.17 -2.03 -0.84
C ASP A 111 -18.42 -2.66 -1.46
N ALA A 112 -18.82 -2.22 -2.64
CA ALA A 112 -19.99 -2.74 -3.36
C ALA A 112 -19.84 -4.21 -3.75
N THR A 113 -18.62 -4.71 -3.91
CA THR A 113 -18.35 -6.13 -4.22
C THR A 113 -18.45 -7.03 -3.00
N GLY A 114 -18.45 -6.47 -1.78
CA GLY A 114 -18.39 -7.19 -0.53
C GLY A 114 -16.97 -7.47 -0.04
N TYR A 115 -15.94 -7.16 -0.83
CA TYR A 115 -14.55 -7.25 -0.39
C TYR A 115 -14.16 -6.03 0.44
N SER A 116 -13.11 -6.17 1.26
CA SER A 116 -12.56 -5.06 2.04
C SER A 116 -11.72 -4.16 1.14
N ALA A 117 -11.91 -2.85 1.27
CA ALA A 117 -11.10 -1.85 0.56
C ALA A 117 -9.82 -1.49 1.31
N VAL A 118 -9.55 -2.06 2.47
CA VAL A 118 -8.35 -1.81 3.27
C VAL A 118 -7.10 -2.16 2.45
N CYS A 119 -6.12 -1.26 2.46
CA CYS A 119 -4.91 -1.35 1.65
C CYS A 119 -3.69 -1.56 2.54
N PRO A 120 -3.11 -2.77 2.61
CA PRO A 120 -1.82 -2.99 3.27
C PRO A 120 -0.67 -2.29 2.52
N ILE A 121 0.22 -1.66 3.28
CA ILE A 121 1.49 -1.10 2.80
C ILE A 121 2.60 -1.75 3.62
N VAL A 122 3.41 -2.58 2.98
CA VAL A 122 4.32 -3.52 3.63
C VAL A 122 5.72 -3.39 3.08
N VAL A 123 6.72 -3.34 3.97
CA VAL A 123 8.13 -3.52 3.58
C VAL A 123 8.38 -5.02 3.46
N MET A 124 8.58 -5.48 2.23
CA MET A 124 8.71 -6.91 1.94
C MET A 124 9.96 -7.48 2.60
N ASP A 125 9.84 -8.71 3.11
CA ASP A 125 10.92 -9.44 3.77
C ASP A 125 11.48 -8.76 5.02
N SER A 126 10.75 -7.77 5.55
CA SER A 126 11.14 -7.13 6.81
C SER A 126 10.76 -8.01 8.01
N PRO A 127 11.54 -7.95 9.11
CA PRO A 127 11.21 -8.69 10.33
C PRO A 127 9.84 -8.27 10.89
N ARG A 128 9.19 -9.21 11.60
CA ARG A 128 7.93 -8.90 12.31
C ARG A 128 8.13 -7.71 13.24
N ASP A 129 7.12 -6.87 13.30
CA ASP A 129 7.06 -5.71 14.21
C ASP A 129 8.23 -4.71 14.04
N SER A 130 8.86 -4.71 12.86
CA SER A 130 9.99 -3.81 12.59
C SER A 130 9.59 -2.43 12.10
N VAL A 131 8.32 -2.24 11.70
CA VAL A 131 7.79 -0.95 11.25
C VAL A 131 7.17 -0.20 12.43
N ASP A 132 7.51 1.09 12.55
CA ASP A 132 6.96 1.98 13.57
C ASP A 132 5.45 2.11 13.41
N GLN A 133 4.71 1.90 14.51
CA GLN A 133 3.24 1.95 14.55
C GLN A 133 2.71 3.29 15.09
N ALA A 134 3.55 4.32 15.22
CA ALA A 134 3.15 5.59 15.81
C ALA A 134 2.00 6.28 15.07
N GLY A 135 1.90 6.07 13.74
CA GLY A 135 0.82 6.64 12.91
C GLY A 135 -0.50 5.89 12.96
N VAL A 136 -0.56 4.70 13.58
CA VAL A 136 -1.78 3.89 13.65
C VAL A 136 -2.86 4.64 14.44
N GLY A 137 -4.08 4.68 13.89
CA GLY A 137 -5.21 5.40 14.48
C GLY A 137 -5.33 6.86 14.03
N THR A 138 -4.44 7.34 13.18
CA THR A 138 -4.51 8.70 12.62
C THR A 138 -5.00 8.69 11.19
N ASP A 139 -5.51 9.83 10.72
CA ASP A 139 -5.84 10.05 9.33
C ASP A 139 -4.63 10.64 8.61
N VAL A 140 -4.36 10.18 7.39
CA VAL A 140 -3.28 10.70 6.55
C VAL A 140 -3.82 11.18 5.21
N GLU A 141 -3.15 12.20 4.68
CA GLU A 141 -3.34 12.65 3.31
C GLU A 141 -2.31 11.98 2.40
N ILE A 142 -2.62 11.94 1.10
CA ILE A 142 -1.70 11.42 0.09
C ILE A 142 -0.36 12.16 0.17
N GLY A 143 0.73 11.41 0.14
CA GLY A 143 2.08 11.96 0.21
C GLY A 143 2.58 12.31 1.61
N ALA A 144 1.73 12.24 2.64
CA ALA A 144 2.17 12.43 4.02
C ALA A 144 3.09 11.30 4.46
N ALA A 145 3.97 11.55 5.43
CA ALA A 145 4.81 10.52 6.02
C ALA A 145 3.93 9.46 6.71
N LEU A 146 4.05 8.21 6.27
CA LEU A 146 3.27 7.09 6.82
C LEU A 146 4.06 6.40 7.94
N PHE A 147 5.28 6.03 7.66
CA PHE A 147 6.26 5.53 8.64
C PHE A 147 7.67 5.69 8.07
N ASP A 148 8.66 5.59 8.94
CA ASP A 148 10.05 5.60 8.55
C ASP A 148 10.61 4.18 8.61
N TRP A 149 11.36 3.79 7.59
CA TRP A 149 11.98 2.47 7.51
C TRP A 149 13.48 2.58 7.62
N THR A 150 14.07 1.82 8.52
CA THR A 150 15.51 1.60 8.62
C THR A 150 15.77 0.11 8.59
N SER A 151 16.79 -0.30 7.82
CA SER A 151 17.19 -1.71 7.82
C SER A 151 17.56 -2.15 9.22
N ALA A 152 17.12 -3.37 9.58
CA ALA A 152 17.47 -3.94 10.86
C ALA A 152 19.00 -4.05 11.01
N PRO A 153 19.56 -3.73 12.17
CA PRO A 153 20.98 -3.96 12.42
C PRO A 153 21.31 -5.45 12.28
N ARG A 154 22.47 -5.71 11.75
CA ARG A 154 22.95 -7.07 11.58
C ARG A 154 23.84 -7.51 12.72
#